data_a8ac484bf11523d991ea93baeea46dc3
#
_entry.id   a8ac484bf11523d991ea93baeea46dc3
#
_cell.length_a   1.000
_cell.length_b   1.000
_cell.length_c   1.000
_cell.angle_alpha   90.00
_cell.angle_beta   90.00
_cell.angle_gamma   90.00
#
_symmetry.space_group_name_H-M   'P 1'
#
loop_
_entity.id
_entity.type
_entity.pdbx_description
1 polymer ?
#
loop_
_entity_poly.entity_id
_entity_poly.type
_entity_poly.pdbx_seq_one_letter_code
_entity_poly.pdbx_strand_id
1 'polypeptide(L)'
;MKTLTDREETTTTTTGTEVDRGRTEHPDKGNRTLTAIVIALTVALVGLGAWVIIDRTSTSDTALSDDVAQVWDDYMDAWNNYDGDAYLELTTDDYTFVTETGTNTAASQAAFINRLGTYDWQVTPVGEPAMAGDGPWFVSQVNRIEDNRSGSVEGISVLTIVDDGGVLRVANHTFFGDL
;
A
#
# COMPACT_ATOMS: atom_id res chain seq x y z
N MET A 1 26.87 -76.01 29.11
CA MET A 1 26.88 -75.54 30.51
C MET A 1 25.95 -74.30 30.61
N LYS A 2 24.89 -74.48 31.36
CA LYS A 2 23.79 -73.49 31.54
C LYS A 2 24.27 -72.33 32.33
N THR A 3 23.78 -71.09 32.05
CA THR A 3 23.35 -70.16 33.11
C THR A 3 22.31 -69.21 32.53
N LEU A 4 21.14 -69.32 33.10
CA LEU A 4 20.08 -68.34 33.05
C LEU A 4 20.52 -67.12 33.85
N THR A 5 20.16 -65.93 33.43
CA THR A 5 20.09 -64.80 34.34
C THR A 5 18.87 -63.90 33.97
N ASP A 6 18.10 -63.72 34.97
CA ASP A 6 16.88 -63.04 35.20
C ASP A 6 16.59 -61.78 34.39
N ARG A 7 15.32 -61.74 34.08
CA ARG A 7 14.58 -60.65 33.50
C ARG A 7 13.96 -59.85 34.65
N GLU A 8 14.48 -58.68 34.95
CA GLU A 8 13.77 -57.72 35.81
C GLU A 8 12.84 -56.89 34.97
N GLU A 9 11.54 -57.03 35.21
CA GLU A 9 10.47 -56.18 34.76
C GLU A 9 10.50 -54.87 35.55
N THR A 10 10.93 -53.81 34.94
CA THR A 10 10.72 -52.46 35.50
C THR A 10 9.42 -51.89 34.94
N THR A 11 8.40 -51.93 35.75
CA THR A 11 7.11 -51.28 35.53
C THR A 11 7.31 -49.77 35.67
N THR A 12 7.44 -49.06 34.55
CA THR A 12 7.41 -47.62 34.56
C THR A 12 5.99 -47.12 34.39
N THR A 13 5.43 -46.67 35.50
CA THR A 13 4.15 -45.97 35.53
C THR A 13 4.28 -44.63 34.79
N THR A 14 3.80 -44.56 33.56
CA THR A 14 3.73 -43.29 32.83
C THR A 14 2.52 -42.53 33.33
N THR A 15 2.76 -41.55 34.19
CA THR A 15 1.76 -40.53 34.56
C THR A 15 1.50 -39.68 33.32
N GLY A 16 0.32 -39.85 32.72
CA GLY A 16 -0.12 -39.06 31.58
C GLY A 16 -0.29 -37.61 31.99
N THR A 17 0.65 -36.77 31.59
CA THR A 17 0.44 -35.33 31.56
C THR A 17 -0.46 -35.02 30.37
N GLU A 18 -1.70 -34.78 30.65
CA GLU A 18 -2.68 -34.25 29.70
C GLU A 18 -2.19 -32.88 29.22
N VAL A 19 -1.60 -32.87 28.02
CA VAL A 19 -1.25 -31.62 27.37
C VAL A 19 -2.54 -30.95 26.94
N ASP A 20 -2.96 -29.96 27.71
CA ASP A 20 -3.99 -29.00 27.34
C ASP A 20 -3.63 -28.42 25.97
N ARG A 21 -4.28 -28.95 24.92
CA ARG A 21 -4.14 -28.42 23.56
C ARG A 21 -4.76 -27.05 23.55
N GLY A 22 -3.86 -26.08 23.66
CA GLY A 22 -4.15 -24.68 23.61
C GLY A 22 -5.23 -24.38 22.60
N ARG A 23 -6.25 -23.77 23.11
CA ARG A 23 -7.33 -23.09 22.43
C ARG A 23 -6.69 -22.21 21.35
N THR A 24 -6.78 -22.61 20.09
CA THR A 24 -6.49 -21.72 18.97
C THR A 24 -7.48 -20.58 19.07
N GLU A 25 -6.99 -19.42 19.53
CA GLU A 25 -7.74 -18.18 19.46
C GLU A 25 -8.04 -17.92 17.98
N HIS A 26 -9.29 -18.11 17.62
CA HIS A 26 -9.78 -17.67 16.33
C HIS A 26 -9.56 -16.16 16.26
N PRO A 27 -8.85 -15.63 15.27
CA PRO A 27 -8.70 -14.20 15.09
C PRO A 27 -10.09 -13.58 15.04
N ASP A 28 -10.31 -12.63 15.94
CA ASP A 28 -11.59 -11.98 16.20
C ASP A 28 -12.18 -11.41 14.90
N LYS A 29 -13.22 -12.08 14.39
CA LYS A 29 -13.92 -11.67 13.16
C LYS A 29 -14.50 -10.25 13.27
N GLY A 30 -14.76 -9.79 14.50
CA GLY A 30 -15.28 -8.44 14.77
C GLY A 30 -14.27 -7.35 14.40
N ASN A 31 -12.98 -7.57 14.65
CA ASN A 31 -11.94 -6.57 14.39
C ASN A 31 -11.70 -6.39 12.88
N ARG A 32 -11.78 -7.48 12.10
CA ARG A 32 -11.64 -7.41 10.64
C ARG A 32 -12.81 -6.66 9.97
N THR A 33 -14.03 -6.86 10.50
CA THR A 33 -15.21 -6.15 9.99
C THR A 33 -15.14 -4.66 10.30
N LEU A 34 -14.68 -4.27 11.50
CA LEU A 34 -14.51 -2.87 11.89
C LEU A 34 -13.43 -2.19 11.05
N THR A 35 -12.29 -2.84 10.82
CA THR A 35 -11.21 -2.34 9.97
C THR A 35 -11.69 -2.17 8.52
N ALA A 36 -12.41 -3.14 7.97
CA ALA A 36 -12.98 -3.05 6.63
C ALA A 36 -14.01 -1.91 6.51
N ILE A 37 -14.83 -1.67 7.53
CA ILE A 37 -15.81 -0.58 7.56
C ILE A 37 -15.09 0.77 7.64
N VAL A 38 -14.04 0.91 8.44
CA VAL A 38 -13.25 2.16 8.55
C VAL A 38 -12.55 2.45 7.23
N ILE A 39 -11.93 1.46 6.60
CA ILE A 39 -11.30 1.61 5.28
C ILE A 39 -12.37 2.00 4.24
N ALA A 40 -13.51 1.31 4.19
CA ALA A 40 -14.59 1.62 3.26
C ALA A 40 -15.18 3.03 3.48
N LEU A 41 -15.31 3.48 4.74
CA LEU A 41 -15.77 4.83 5.07
C LEU A 41 -14.73 5.90 4.69
N THR A 42 -13.45 5.63 4.89
CA THR A 42 -12.37 6.54 4.48
C THR A 42 -12.30 6.65 2.97
N VAL A 43 -12.38 5.51 2.26
CA VAL A 43 -12.45 5.46 0.79
C VAL A 43 -13.70 6.18 0.27
N ALA A 44 -14.86 5.99 0.88
CA ALA A 44 -16.10 6.66 0.51
C ALA A 44 -16.03 8.16 0.78
N LEU A 45 -15.40 8.62 1.88
CA LEU A 45 -15.22 10.03 2.20
C LEU A 45 -14.22 10.70 1.24
N VAL A 46 -13.12 10.03 0.91
CA VAL A 46 -12.15 10.52 -0.08
C VAL A 46 -12.76 10.51 -1.48
N GLY A 47 -13.46 9.44 -1.86
CA GLY A 47 -14.16 9.33 -3.15
C GLY A 47 -15.28 10.35 -3.31
N LEU A 48 -16.11 10.55 -2.28
CA LEU A 48 -17.15 11.60 -2.27
C LEU A 48 -16.54 13.00 -2.22
N GLY A 49 -15.45 13.20 -1.47
CA GLY A 49 -14.71 14.46 -1.44
C GLY A 49 -14.13 14.80 -2.81
N ALA A 50 -13.48 13.84 -3.47
CA ALA A 50 -12.95 13.99 -4.82
C ALA A 50 -14.07 14.26 -5.84
N TRP A 51 -15.19 13.52 -5.75
CA TRP A 51 -16.33 13.70 -6.66
C TRP A 51 -17.01 15.06 -6.48
N VAL A 52 -17.22 15.50 -5.24
CA VAL A 52 -17.79 16.84 -4.94
C VAL A 52 -16.83 17.97 -5.37
N ILE A 53 -15.53 17.76 -5.30
CA ILE A 53 -14.53 18.71 -5.78
C ILE A 53 -14.56 18.75 -7.32
N ILE A 54 -14.56 17.62 -8.01
CA ILE A 54 -14.62 17.55 -9.47
C ILE A 54 -15.91 18.21 -10.00
N ASP A 55 -17.06 17.98 -9.36
CA ASP A 55 -18.34 18.57 -9.79
C ASP A 55 -18.42 20.10 -9.52
N ARG A 56 -17.67 20.60 -8.52
CA ARG A 56 -17.63 22.05 -8.20
C ARG A 56 -16.51 22.81 -8.91
N THR A 57 -15.45 22.13 -9.34
CA THR A 57 -14.29 22.76 -9.99
C THR A 57 -14.33 22.74 -11.50
N SER A 58 -15.40 22.21 -12.11
CA SER A 58 -15.57 22.22 -13.58
C SER A 58 -15.63 23.63 -14.21
N THR A 59 -15.23 24.68 -13.47
CA THR A 59 -15.07 26.04 -13.97
C THR A 59 -13.79 26.73 -13.52
N SER A 60 -12.82 26.02 -12.99
CA SER A 60 -11.49 26.60 -12.71
C SER A 60 -10.44 25.77 -13.44
N ASP A 61 -9.82 26.36 -14.46
CA ASP A 61 -8.51 25.94 -14.95
C ASP A 61 -7.50 26.03 -13.79
N THR A 62 -7.56 25.10 -12.85
CA THR A 62 -6.53 24.97 -11.83
C THR A 62 -5.45 24.10 -12.45
N ALA A 63 -4.65 24.72 -13.32
CA ALA A 63 -3.36 24.14 -13.66
C ALA A 63 -2.63 23.78 -12.35
N LEU A 64 -1.97 22.62 -12.32
CA LEU A 64 -1.04 22.29 -11.26
C LEU A 64 -0.11 23.51 -11.07
N SER A 65 0.13 23.95 -9.82
CA SER A 65 1.26 24.85 -9.63
C SER A 65 2.51 24.14 -10.12
N ASP A 66 3.42 24.85 -10.75
CA ASP A 66 4.62 24.26 -11.36
C ASP A 66 5.36 23.37 -10.35
N ASP A 67 5.43 23.77 -9.07
CA ASP A 67 6.10 23.01 -8.03
C ASP A 67 5.39 21.67 -7.70
N VAL A 68 4.06 21.66 -7.66
CA VAL A 68 3.27 20.43 -7.41
C VAL A 68 3.33 19.51 -8.63
N ALA A 69 3.29 20.10 -9.83
CA ALA A 69 3.47 19.33 -11.07
C ALA A 69 4.82 18.63 -11.10
N GLN A 70 5.89 19.34 -10.70
CA GLN A 70 7.23 18.77 -10.65
C GLN A 70 7.30 17.58 -9.68
N VAL A 71 6.73 17.70 -8.47
CA VAL A 71 6.69 16.57 -7.51
C VAL A 71 5.94 15.37 -8.08
N TRP A 72 4.83 15.64 -8.79
CA TRP A 72 4.09 14.57 -9.47
C TRP A 72 4.94 13.87 -10.52
N ASP A 73 5.59 14.64 -11.40
CA ASP A 73 6.41 14.10 -12.49
C ASP A 73 7.61 13.32 -11.93
N ASP A 74 8.34 13.87 -10.96
CA ASP A 74 9.47 13.20 -10.30
C ASP A 74 9.03 11.90 -9.62
N TYR A 75 7.85 11.88 -8.99
CA TYR A 75 7.29 10.70 -8.36
C TYR A 75 6.95 9.61 -9.38
N MET A 76 6.35 9.97 -10.52
CA MET A 76 6.06 9.02 -11.60
C MET A 76 7.34 8.53 -12.28
N ASP A 77 8.34 9.39 -12.41
CA ASP A 77 9.65 9.02 -12.94
C ASP A 77 10.38 8.03 -12.03
N ALA A 78 10.32 8.19 -10.71
CA ALA A 78 10.88 7.22 -9.77
C ALA A 78 10.27 5.82 -9.94
N TRP A 79 8.97 5.72 -10.17
CA TRP A 79 8.29 4.46 -10.49
C TRP A 79 8.77 3.85 -11.81
N ASN A 80 8.81 4.65 -12.87
CA ASN A 80 9.14 4.20 -14.23
C ASN A 80 10.62 3.89 -14.43
N ASN A 81 11.49 4.53 -13.64
CA ASN A 81 12.93 4.27 -13.63
C ASN A 81 13.35 3.20 -12.60
N TYR A 82 12.39 2.67 -11.85
CA TYR A 82 12.63 1.66 -10.80
C TYR A 82 13.59 2.16 -9.71
N ASP A 83 13.55 3.46 -9.42
CA ASP A 83 14.44 4.15 -8.49
C ASP A 83 13.76 4.32 -7.12
N GLY A 84 13.93 3.29 -6.26
CA GLY A 84 13.41 3.33 -4.91
C GLY A 84 14.07 4.37 -4.01
N ASP A 85 15.31 4.77 -4.28
CA ASP A 85 16.02 5.79 -3.50
C ASP A 85 15.45 7.17 -3.82
N ALA A 86 15.29 7.51 -5.11
CA ALA A 86 14.61 8.75 -5.52
C ALA A 86 13.17 8.81 -4.99
N TYR A 87 12.46 7.68 -5.01
CA TYR A 87 11.12 7.58 -4.41
C TYR A 87 11.10 7.93 -2.93
N LEU A 88 12.08 7.46 -2.14
CA LEU A 88 12.19 7.77 -0.71
C LEU A 88 12.44 9.26 -0.46
N GLU A 89 13.23 9.92 -1.30
CA GLU A 89 13.51 11.35 -1.18
C GLU A 89 12.26 12.22 -1.42
N LEU A 90 11.32 11.71 -2.22
CA LEU A 90 10.06 12.38 -2.56
C LEU A 90 8.93 12.15 -1.55
N THR A 91 9.12 11.25 -0.58
CA THR A 91 8.07 10.87 0.39
C THR A 91 8.37 11.40 1.79
N THR A 92 7.32 11.60 2.60
CA THR A 92 7.47 11.93 4.02
C THR A 92 7.86 10.68 4.83
N ASP A 93 8.40 10.87 6.04
CA ASP A 93 8.77 9.78 6.94
C ASP A 93 7.58 8.89 7.34
N ASP A 94 6.38 9.45 7.41
CA ASP A 94 5.14 8.78 7.74
C ASP A 94 4.28 8.40 6.51
N TYR A 95 4.90 8.45 5.32
CA TYR A 95 4.24 8.10 4.06
C TYR A 95 3.53 6.75 4.10
N THR A 96 2.37 6.70 3.44
CA THR A 96 1.60 5.47 3.25
C THR A 96 1.16 5.30 1.80
N PHE A 97 1.35 4.07 1.28
CA PHE A 97 0.75 3.63 0.02
C PHE A 97 -0.42 2.71 0.32
N VAL A 98 -1.61 3.08 -0.13
CA VAL A 98 -2.86 2.37 0.15
C VAL A 98 -3.42 1.77 -1.13
N THR A 99 -3.75 0.49 -1.09
CA THR A 99 -4.47 -0.24 -2.15
C THR A 99 -5.67 -0.96 -1.55
N GLU A 100 -6.49 -1.58 -2.37
CA GLU A 100 -7.60 -2.41 -1.91
C GLU A 100 -7.14 -3.61 -1.06
N THR A 101 -5.91 -4.07 -1.27
CA THR A 101 -5.36 -5.24 -0.59
C THR A 101 -4.56 -4.91 0.67
N GLY A 102 -4.20 -3.65 0.90
CA GLY A 102 -3.44 -3.28 2.09
C GLY A 102 -2.74 -1.92 2.03
N THR A 103 -1.88 -1.72 3.01
CA THR A 103 -1.09 -0.49 3.17
C THR A 103 0.39 -0.83 3.28
N ASN A 104 1.23 -0.10 2.56
CA ASN A 104 2.68 -0.20 2.57
C ASN A 104 3.30 1.10 3.10
N THR A 105 4.46 0.99 3.75
CA THR A 105 5.30 2.14 4.12
C THR A 105 6.18 2.57 2.95
N ALA A 106 6.78 3.78 3.01
CA ALA A 106 7.73 4.25 2.02
C ALA A 106 8.85 3.23 1.75
N ALA A 107 9.50 2.72 2.80
CA ALA A 107 10.59 1.75 2.66
C ALA A 107 10.15 0.43 2.00
N SER A 108 8.96 -0.07 2.35
CA SER A 108 8.40 -1.28 1.72
C SER A 108 8.10 -1.04 0.24
N GLN A 109 7.57 0.13 -0.09
CA GLN A 109 7.24 0.49 -1.45
C GLN A 109 8.49 0.73 -2.31
N ALA A 110 9.51 1.41 -1.78
CA ALA A 110 10.80 1.58 -2.44
C ALA A 110 11.47 0.23 -2.78
N ALA A 111 11.46 -0.71 -1.82
CA ALA A 111 11.96 -2.05 -2.06
C ALA A 111 11.15 -2.83 -3.12
N PHE A 112 9.88 -2.54 -3.28
CA PHE A 112 9.05 -3.07 -4.36
C PHE A 112 9.42 -2.42 -5.69
N ILE A 113 9.51 -1.08 -5.76
CA ILE A 113 9.89 -0.32 -6.95
C ILE A 113 11.22 -0.83 -7.52
N ASN A 114 12.26 -1.00 -6.71
CA ASN A 114 13.56 -1.51 -7.13
C ASN A 114 13.51 -2.89 -7.82
N ARG A 115 12.42 -3.66 -7.64
CA ARG A 115 12.23 -4.98 -8.28
C ARG A 115 11.38 -4.93 -9.54
N LEU A 116 10.68 -3.83 -9.80
CA LEU A 116 9.74 -3.71 -10.91
C LEU A 116 10.40 -3.85 -12.28
N GLY A 117 11.68 -3.46 -12.42
CA GLY A 117 12.43 -3.63 -13.65
C GLY A 117 12.52 -5.08 -14.15
N THR A 118 12.32 -6.07 -13.27
CA THR A 118 12.26 -7.49 -13.67
C THR A 118 10.95 -7.86 -14.36
N TYR A 119 9.97 -6.98 -14.33
CA TYR A 119 8.61 -7.20 -14.86
C TYR A 119 8.26 -6.28 -16.04
N ASP A 120 9.20 -5.45 -16.47
CA ASP A 120 8.95 -4.40 -17.48
C ASP A 120 7.74 -3.52 -17.12
N TRP A 121 7.63 -3.21 -15.83
CA TRP A 121 6.53 -2.43 -15.28
C TRP A 121 6.59 -1.00 -15.79
N GLN A 122 5.47 -0.49 -16.30
CA GLN A 122 5.35 0.89 -16.74
C GLN A 122 4.04 1.49 -16.23
N VAL A 123 4.12 2.73 -15.77
CA VAL A 123 2.97 3.52 -15.38
C VAL A 123 2.82 4.66 -16.38
N THR A 124 1.72 4.67 -17.12
CA THR A 124 1.43 5.67 -18.14
C THR A 124 0.20 6.49 -17.71
N PRO A 125 0.33 7.82 -17.54
CA PRO A 125 -0.81 8.70 -17.32
C PRO A 125 -1.82 8.65 -18.45
N VAL A 126 -3.12 8.64 -18.12
CA VAL A 126 -4.22 8.69 -19.07
C VAL A 126 -4.99 10.00 -18.87
N GLY A 127 -4.77 10.95 -19.79
CA GLY A 127 -5.32 12.31 -19.68
C GLY A 127 -4.48 13.22 -18.76
N GLU A 128 -5.04 14.37 -18.39
CA GLU A 128 -4.39 15.34 -17.53
C GLU A 128 -4.68 15.07 -16.05
N PRO A 129 -3.73 15.32 -15.15
CA PRO A 129 -3.99 15.23 -13.71
C PRO A 129 -4.92 16.34 -13.23
N ALA A 130 -5.79 16.02 -12.29
CA ALA A 130 -6.62 17.00 -11.62
C ALA A 130 -6.08 17.30 -10.23
N MET A 131 -6.03 18.58 -9.85
CA MET A 131 -5.55 19.04 -8.54
C MET A 131 -6.65 19.74 -7.77
N ALA A 132 -6.62 19.56 -6.45
CA ALA A 132 -7.44 20.31 -5.49
C ALA A 132 -6.62 20.64 -4.23
N GLY A 133 -7.00 21.73 -3.56
CA GLY A 133 -6.35 22.20 -2.32
C GLY A 133 -5.37 23.34 -2.56
N ASP A 134 -5.00 23.98 -1.46
CA ASP A 134 -4.03 25.08 -1.37
C ASP A 134 -2.94 24.81 -0.31
N GLY A 135 -2.81 23.50 0.02
CA GLY A 135 -1.92 22.92 1.01
C GLY A 135 -2.70 22.32 2.19
N PRO A 136 -2.75 20.98 2.31
CA PRO A 136 -2.22 19.97 1.40
C PRO A 136 -2.89 19.94 0.04
N TRP A 137 -2.14 19.52 -0.98
CA TRP A 137 -2.64 19.35 -2.34
C TRP A 137 -3.03 17.89 -2.59
N PHE A 138 -4.14 17.69 -3.29
CA PHE A 138 -4.60 16.38 -3.72
C PHE A 138 -4.50 16.30 -5.24
N VAL A 139 -3.65 15.43 -5.74
CA VAL A 139 -3.49 15.21 -7.18
C VAL A 139 -4.09 13.87 -7.53
N SER A 140 -5.02 13.84 -8.48
CA SER A 140 -5.64 12.61 -8.96
C SER A 140 -5.38 12.42 -10.45
N GLN A 141 -5.09 11.18 -10.83
CA GLN A 141 -4.75 10.81 -12.20
C GLN A 141 -5.24 9.40 -12.49
N VAL A 142 -5.83 9.20 -13.66
CA VAL A 142 -6.01 7.86 -14.21
C VAL A 142 -4.67 7.39 -14.76
N ASN A 143 -4.22 6.23 -14.34
CA ASN A 143 -2.99 5.62 -14.79
C ASN A 143 -3.27 4.26 -15.42
N ARG A 144 -2.57 3.96 -16.49
CA ARG A 144 -2.45 2.62 -17.04
C ARG A 144 -1.14 2.02 -16.56
N ILE A 145 -1.24 0.84 -15.96
CA ILE A 145 -0.11 0.07 -15.48
C ILE A 145 0.02 -1.14 -16.40
N GLU A 146 1.20 -1.32 -16.97
CA GLU A 146 1.51 -2.44 -17.85
C GLU A 146 2.69 -3.24 -17.29
N ASP A 147 2.62 -4.55 -17.35
CA ASP A 147 3.72 -5.45 -17.06
C ASP A 147 3.73 -6.65 -18.00
N ASN A 148 4.87 -7.38 -18.04
CA ASN A 148 5.04 -8.52 -18.92
C ASN A 148 4.37 -9.82 -18.41
N ARG A 149 3.66 -9.80 -17.30
CA ARG A 149 2.99 -10.98 -16.69
C ARG A 149 1.47 -10.86 -16.66
N SER A 150 0.97 -9.71 -16.15
CA SER A 150 -0.46 -9.49 -15.90
C SER A 150 -1.16 -8.77 -17.04
N GLY A 151 -0.39 -8.15 -17.93
CA GLY A 151 -0.93 -7.35 -19.03
C GLY A 151 -1.12 -5.90 -18.61
N SER A 152 -2.29 -5.33 -18.89
CA SER A 152 -2.58 -3.92 -18.63
C SER A 152 -3.76 -3.74 -17.69
N VAL A 153 -3.59 -2.90 -16.70
CA VAL A 153 -4.63 -2.51 -15.72
C VAL A 153 -4.74 -0.99 -15.70
N GLU A 154 -5.94 -0.48 -15.66
CA GLU A 154 -6.20 0.95 -15.42
C GLU A 154 -6.71 1.16 -14.02
N GLY A 155 -6.25 2.23 -13.38
CA GLY A 155 -6.66 2.61 -12.05
C GLY A 155 -6.50 4.10 -11.81
N ILE A 156 -7.00 4.56 -10.67
CA ILE A 156 -6.90 5.95 -10.25
C ILE A 156 -5.88 6.05 -9.13
N SER A 157 -4.84 6.84 -9.36
CA SER A 157 -3.91 7.29 -8.32
C SER A 157 -4.42 8.59 -7.71
N VAL A 158 -4.39 8.67 -6.38
CA VAL A 158 -4.64 9.90 -5.63
C VAL A 158 -3.45 10.14 -4.71
N LEU A 159 -2.69 11.20 -4.97
CA LEU A 159 -1.57 11.62 -4.14
C LEU A 159 -2.00 12.75 -3.22
N THR A 160 -1.51 12.70 -1.98
CA THR A 160 -1.54 13.85 -1.08
C THR A 160 -0.12 14.41 -0.98
N ILE A 161 0.06 15.65 -1.42
CA ILE A 161 1.34 16.37 -1.38
C ILE A 161 1.25 17.42 -0.27
N VAL A 162 2.30 17.51 0.55
CA VAL A 162 2.38 18.42 1.69
C VAL A 162 3.67 19.23 1.65
N ASP A 163 3.67 20.39 2.29
CA ASP A 163 4.90 21.12 2.62
C ASP A 163 5.51 20.50 3.89
N ASP A 164 6.66 19.86 3.71
CA ASP A 164 7.44 19.26 4.79
C ASP A 164 8.70 20.10 5.04
N GLY A 165 8.53 21.16 5.83
CA GLY A 165 9.62 22.06 6.19
C GLY A 165 10.19 22.89 5.04
N GLY A 166 9.35 23.28 4.07
CA GLY A 166 9.72 24.08 2.89
C GLY A 166 10.06 23.23 1.66
N VAL A 167 9.87 21.91 1.73
CA VAL A 167 10.01 20.99 0.61
C VAL A 167 8.69 20.27 0.39
N LEU A 168 8.20 20.25 -0.83
CA LEU A 168 7.00 19.49 -1.17
C LEU A 168 7.32 18.01 -1.22
N ARG A 169 6.53 17.20 -0.52
CA ARG A 169 6.67 15.74 -0.45
C ARG A 169 5.32 15.04 -0.54
N VAL A 170 5.33 13.81 -1.02
CA VAL A 170 4.14 12.95 -1.02
C VAL A 170 3.97 12.31 0.36
N ALA A 171 2.86 12.61 1.03
CA ALA A 171 2.51 12.03 2.32
C ALA A 171 1.65 10.77 2.19
N ASN A 172 0.88 10.67 1.11
CA ASN A 172 0.04 9.51 0.86
C ASN A 172 -0.12 9.28 -0.65
N HIS A 173 -0.18 8.01 -1.05
CA HIS A 173 -0.66 7.58 -2.34
C HIS A 173 -1.74 6.52 -2.15
N THR A 174 -2.92 6.75 -2.66
CA THR A 174 -3.98 5.76 -2.72
C THR A 174 -4.20 5.36 -4.18
N PHE A 175 -4.15 4.05 -4.44
CA PHE A 175 -4.43 3.49 -5.76
C PHE A 175 -5.72 2.68 -5.73
N PHE A 176 -6.62 2.97 -6.65
CA PHE A 176 -7.88 2.28 -6.87
C PHE A 176 -7.81 1.56 -8.22
N GLY A 177 -7.70 0.26 -8.19
CA GLY A 177 -7.62 -0.60 -9.37
C GLY A 177 -7.13 -1.99 -8.98
N ASP A 178 -7.44 -2.99 -9.78
CA ASP A 178 -7.00 -4.36 -9.57
C ASP A 178 -5.51 -4.49 -9.92
N LEU A 179 -4.64 -4.59 -8.92
CA LEU A 179 -3.19 -4.82 -9.05
C LEU A 179 -2.85 -6.30 -8.88
#